data_f5e3be40b0768d673ffd11b0527545c7
#
_entry.id   f5e3be40b0768d673ffd11b0527545c7
#
_cell.length_a   1.000
_cell.length_b   1.000
_cell.length_c   1.000
_cell.angle_alpha   90.00
_cell.angle_beta   90.00
_cell.angle_gamma   90.00
#
_symmetry.space_group_name_H-M   'P 1'
#
loop_
_entity.id
_entity.type
_entity.pdbx_description
1 polymer ?
#
loop_
_entity_poly.entity_id
_entity_poly.type
_entity_poly.pdbx_seq_one_letter_code
_entity_poly.pdbx_strand_id
1 'polypeptide(L)'
;MPNRPDTAPTDKKPPLLPVDRALAAILALLPQTIAVTKPLDQVLGLTLAEDLVAVLTLPPQAVSAMDGYAVRGADVTSFPCKLTRIAESAAGHPWTGKITAGQAVRVFTGAAIPDGADTIVIQEDVDPVAEQDNVEITVRSAEIAGRYIRPAGLDI
;
A
#
# COMPACT_ATOMS: atom_id res chain seq x y z
N MET A 1 -29.67 -83.22 -20.19
CA MET A 1 -29.07 -81.90 -20.53
C MET A 1 -29.19 -81.01 -19.33
N PRO A 2 -28.08 -80.63 -18.60
CA PRO A 2 -28.18 -79.77 -17.45
C PRO A 2 -28.25 -78.28 -17.86
N ASN A 3 -29.17 -77.61 -17.21
CA ASN A 3 -29.52 -76.23 -17.39
C ASN A 3 -28.34 -75.31 -16.97
N ARG A 4 -27.83 -74.50 -17.89
CA ARG A 4 -26.75 -73.54 -17.65
C ARG A 4 -27.37 -72.28 -17.06
N PRO A 5 -26.96 -71.77 -15.87
CA PRO A 5 -27.48 -70.53 -15.35
C PRO A 5 -26.95 -69.35 -16.16
N ASP A 6 -27.86 -68.59 -16.72
CA ASP A 6 -27.60 -67.34 -17.44
C ASP A 6 -27.26 -66.26 -16.44
N THR A 7 -25.98 -66.08 -16.17
CA THR A 7 -25.49 -64.95 -15.36
C THR A 7 -25.04 -63.83 -16.30
N ALA A 8 -26.01 -63.00 -16.74
CA ALA A 8 -25.70 -61.75 -17.38
C ALA A 8 -24.88 -60.84 -16.40
N PRO A 9 -23.74 -60.31 -16.81
CA PRO A 9 -22.99 -59.38 -15.99
C PRO A 9 -23.84 -58.09 -15.80
N THR A 10 -24.22 -57.78 -14.55
CA THR A 10 -24.84 -56.51 -14.23
C THR A 10 -23.77 -55.43 -14.32
N ASP A 11 -23.71 -54.79 -15.47
CA ASP A 11 -22.82 -53.67 -15.77
C ASP A 11 -23.35 -52.41 -15.05
N LYS A 12 -23.41 -52.45 -13.71
CA LYS A 12 -23.72 -51.29 -12.87
C LYS A 12 -22.42 -50.51 -12.69
N LYS A 13 -22.28 -49.40 -13.46
CA LYS A 13 -21.22 -48.43 -13.20
C LYS A 13 -21.24 -48.10 -11.69
N PRO A 14 -20.05 -48.10 -11.07
CA PRO A 14 -19.95 -47.70 -9.67
C PRO A 14 -20.52 -46.30 -9.48
N PRO A 15 -21.16 -45.99 -8.36
CA PRO A 15 -21.69 -44.67 -8.08
C PRO A 15 -20.57 -43.62 -8.16
N LEU A 16 -20.85 -42.45 -8.70
CA LEU A 16 -19.91 -41.36 -8.77
C LEU A 16 -19.42 -40.99 -7.37
N LEU A 17 -18.13 -40.81 -7.22
CA LEU A 17 -17.52 -40.37 -5.95
C LEU A 17 -17.91 -38.90 -5.69
N PRO A 18 -18.48 -38.55 -4.51
CA PRO A 18 -18.70 -37.17 -4.11
C PRO A 18 -17.42 -36.34 -4.20
N VAL A 19 -17.53 -35.06 -4.58
CA VAL A 19 -16.39 -34.18 -4.83
C VAL A 19 -15.47 -34.07 -3.61
N ASP A 20 -16.03 -33.90 -2.43
CA ASP A 20 -15.29 -33.80 -1.16
C ASP A 20 -14.49 -35.08 -0.86
N ARG A 21 -15.04 -36.26 -1.16
CA ARG A 21 -14.31 -37.52 -1.00
C ARG A 21 -13.22 -37.70 -2.05
N ALA A 22 -13.47 -37.24 -3.28
CA ALA A 22 -12.47 -37.28 -4.35
C ALA A 22 -11.29 -36.34 -3.96
N LEU A 23 -11.59 -35.12 -3.52
CA LEU A 23 -10.59 -34.16 -3.06
C LEU A 23 -9.77 -34.71 -1.88
N ALA A 24 -10.43 -35.26 -0.86
CA ALA A 24 -9.75 -35.87 0.30
C ALA A 24 -8.82 -37.02 -0.13
N ALA A 25 -9.27 -37.87 -1.07
CA ALA A 25 -8.46 -38.96 -1.57
C ALA A 25 -7.24 -38.46 -2.36
N ILE A 26 -7.37 -37.42 -3.17
CA ILE A 26 -6.28 -36.80 -3.91
C ILE A 26 -5.26 -36.18 -2.91
N LEU A 27 -5.74 -35.42 -1.94
CA LEU A 27 -4.85 -34.78 -0.95
C LEU A 27 -4.08 -35.81 -0.11
N ALA A 28 -4.71 -36.95 0.20
CA ALA A 28 -4.05 -38.02 0.94
C ALA A 28 -2.92 -38.72 0.15
N LEU A 29 -2.92 -38.61 -1.17
CA LEU A 29 -1.89 -39.18 -2.05
C LEU A 29 -0.72 -38.20 -2.29
N LEU A 30 -0.85 -36.91 -1.92
CA LEU A 30 0.21 -35.95 -2.11
C LEU A 30 1.36 -36.22 -1.12
N PRO A 31 2.61 -36.11 -1.56
CA PRO A 31 3.74 -36.25 -0.66
C PRO A 31 3.71 -35.13 0.39
N GLN A 32 4.03 -35.48 1.61
CA GLN A 32 4.20 -34.51 2.69
C GLN A 32 5.41 -33.64 2.39
N THR A 33 5.22 -32.31 2.35
CA THR A 33 6.32 -31.37 2.23
C THR A 33 7.02 -31.20 3.58
N ILE A 34 8.34 -31.07 3.54
CA ILE A 34 9.16 -30.85 4.74
C ILE A 34 9.66 -29.40 4.70
N ALA A 35 9.43 -28.65 5.77
CA ALA A 35 9.98 -27.32 5.93
C ALA A 35 11.52 -27.39 6.07
N VAL A 36 12.22 -26.56 5.29
CA VAL A 36 13.67 -26.45 5.30
C VAL A 36 14.08 -24.99 5.31
N THR A 37 15.16 -24.67 6.02
CA THR A 37 15.76 -23.32 5.96
C THR A 37 16.76 -23.27 4.82
N LYS A 38 16.65 -22.25 3.97
CA LYS A 38 17.51 -22.04 2.82
C LYS A 38 18.00 -20.59 2.77
N PRO A 39 19.19 -20.32 2.23
CA PRO A 39 19.59 -18.97 1.84
C PRO A 39 18.62 -18.36 0.84
N LEU A 40 18.46 -17.00 0.88
CA LEU A 40 17.48 -16.29 0.07
C LEU A 40 17.66 -16.51 -1.44
N ASP A 41 18.89 -16.64 -1.90
CA ASP A 41 19.26 -16.91 -3.30
C ASP A 41 18.86 -18.33 -3.78
N GLN A 42 18.47 -19.22 -2.87
CA GLN A 42 18.09 -20.60 -3.16
C GLN A 42 16.59 -20.89 -2.97
N VAL A 43 15.77 -19.87 -2.69
CA VAL A 43 14.34 -20.07 -2.40
C VAL A 43 13.43 -19.76 -3.60
N LEU A 44 13.98 -19.29 -4.71
CA LEU A 44 13.18 -19.02 -5.90
C LEU A 44 12.43 -20.27 -6.37
N GLY A 45 11.12 -20.17 -6.49
CA GLY A 45 10.23 -21.28 -6.88
C GLY A 45 9.81 -22.21 -5.75
N LEU A 46 10.26 -21.97 -4.50
CA LEU A 46 9.79 -22.71 -3.33
C LEU A 46 8.53 -22.05 -2.75
N THR A 47 7.77 -22.82 -1.98
CA THR A 47 6.61 -22.35 -1.22
C THR A 47 7.01 -22.05 0.20
N LEU A 48 6.54 -20.93 0.75
CA LEU A 48 6.76 -20.58 2.16
C LEU A 48 6.12 -21.65 3.05
N ALA A 49 6.85 -22.07 4.10
CA ALA A 49 6.38 -23.02 5.09
C ALA A 49 5.59 -22.33 6.22
N GLU A 50 5.76 -21.03 6.39
CA GLU A 50 5.09 -20.19 7.38
C GLU A 50 4.84 -18.79 6.82
N ASP A 51 3.94 -18.04 7.41
CA ASP A 51 3.67 -16.67 7.05
C ASP A 51 4.88 -15.77 7.34
N LEU A 52 5.22 -14.90 6.38
CA LEU A 52 6.20 -13.84 6.59
C LEU A 52 5.50 -12.62 7.18
N VAL A 53 5.95 -12.23 8.36
CA VAL A 53 5.45 -11.01 9.03
C VAL A 53 6.50 -9.92 8.90
N ALA A 54 6.09 -8.75 8.42
CA ALA A 54 6.96 -7.58 8.37
C ALA A 54 7.39 -7.18 9.79
N VAL A 55 8.68 -6.93 9.96
CA VAL A 55 9.26 -6.48 11.24
C VAL A 55 9.52 -4.97 11.27
N LEU A 56 9.34 -4.31 10.13
CA LEU A 56 9.51 -2.87 9.97
C LEU A 56 8.26 -2.29 9.32
N THR A 57 7.94 -1.06 9.69
CA THR A 57 6.89 -0.27 9.03
C THR A 57 7.53 0.61 7.96
N LEU A 58 7.05 0.52 6.71
CA LEU A 58 7.60 1.31 5.61
C LEU A 58 6.48 1.97 4.78
N PRO A 59 6.49 3.31 4.58
CA PRO A 59 7.37 4.25 5.29
C PRO A 59 7.07 4.28 6.80
N PRO A 60 8.03 4.67 7.66
CA PRO A 60 7.83 4.65 9.12
C PRO A 60 6.87 5.74 9.62
N GLN A 61 6.61 6.74 8.81
CA GLN A 61 5.67 7.84 9.06
C GLN A 61 5.07 8.31 7.74
N ALA A 62 4.03 9.12 7.80
CA ALA A 62 3.43 9.69 6.60
C ALA A 62 4.44 10.57 5.84
N VAL A 63 4.52 10.38 4.51
CA VAL A 63 5.46 11.11 3.64
C VAL A 63 4.75 11.64 2.40
N SER A 64 5.30 12.70 1.81
CA SER A 64 4.78 13.26 0.56
C SER A 64 5.08 12.32 -0.62
N ALA A 65 4.08 12.12 -1.47
CA ALA A 65 4.23 11.42 -2.75
C ALA A 65 4.67 12.36 -3.89
N MET A 66 4.62 13.68 -3.68
CA MET A 66 4.87 14.69 -4.70
C MET A 66 5.71 15.84 -4.14
N ASP A 67 6.35 16.57 -5.04
CA ASP A 67 6.95 17.85 -4.71
C ASP A 67 5.86 18.92 -4.66
N GLY A 68 5.84 19.73 -3.60
CA GLY A 68 4.77 20.69 -3.41
C GLY A 68 4.82 21.37 -2.05
N TYR A 69 3.65 21.61 -1.49
CA TYR A 69 3.46 22.31 -0.23
C TYR A 69 2.51 21.52 0.67
N ALA A 70 2.96 21.21 1.86
CA ALA A 70 2.12 20.66 2.91
C ALA A 70 1.32 21.80 3.54
N VAL A 71 0.00 21.65 3.57
CA VAL A 71 -0.95 22.66 4.03
C VAL A 71 -2.06 22.01 4.86
N ARG A 72 -2.87 22.82 5.50
CA ARG A 72 -4.15 22.37 6.05
C ARG A 72 -5.21 22.45 4.93
N GLY A 73 -5.92 21.37 4.68
CA GLY A 73 -6.98 21.34 3.68
C GLY A 73 -8.07 22.39 3.91
N ALA A 74 -8.31 22.75 5.17
CA ALA A 74 -9.26 23.82 5.53
C ALA A 74 -8.86 25.21 4.99
N ASP A 75 -7.59 25.44 4.69
CA ASP A 75 -7.07 26.72 4.20
C ASP A 75 -7.09 26.81 2.66
N VAL A 76 -7.38 25.70 1.96
CA VAL A 76 -7.38 25.61 0.51
C VAL A 76 -8.73 25.13 -0.04
N THR A 77 -9.82 25.71 0.47
CA THR A 77 -11.20 25.38 0.07
C THR A 77 -11.76 26.28 -1.03
N SER A 78 -11.10 27.41 -1.31
CA SER A 78 -11.48 28.37 -2.37
C SER A 78 -10.23 28.91 -3.05
N PHE A 79 -10.29 29.14 -4.36
CA PHE A 79 -9.14 29.52 -5.17
C PHE A 79 -9.37 30.80 -5.99
N PRO A 80 -8.33 31.62 -6.29
CA PRO A 80 -6.97 31.46 -5.73
C PRO A 80 -6.95 31.82 -4.24
N CYS A 81 -6.09 31.14 -3.46
CA CYS A 81 -5.88 31.49 -2.06
C CYS A 81 -4.39 31.73 -1.78
N LYS A 82 -4.13 32.45 -0.68
CA LYS A 82 -2.78 32.86 -0.31
C LYS A 82 -2.40 32.22 1.01
N LEU A 83 -1.18 31.66 1.05
CA LEU A 83 -0.60 31.07 2.25
C LEU A 83 0.81 31.62 2.42
N THR A 84 1.35 31.56 3.65
CA THR A 84 2.74 31.91 3.94
C THR A 84 3.58 30.63 3.97
N ARG A 85 4.53 30.48 3.08
CA ARG A 85 5.58 29.45 3.19
C ARG A 85 6.47 29.81 4.39
N ILE A 86 6.52 28.91 5.40
CA ILE A 86 7.23 29.18 6.65
C ILE A 86 8.51 28.34 6.81
N ALA A 87 8.65 27.26 6.04
CA ALA A 87 9.78 26.34 6.15
C ALA A 87 9.84 25.40 4.94
N GLU A 88 10.84 24.52 5.00
CA GLU A 88 11.04 23.42 4.06
C GLU A 88 11.26 22.10 4.80
N SER A 89 10.74 21.00 4.25
CA SER A 89 10.92 19.64 4.73
C SER A 89 11.36 18.75 3.57
N ALA A 90 12.51 18.12 3.70
CA ALA A 90 13.07 17.24 2.67
C ALA A 90 13.26 15.82 3.20
N ALA A 91 13.42 14.86 2.29
CA ALA A 91 13.76 13.48 2.67
C ALA A 91 15.08 13.45 3.45
N GLY A 92 15.05 12.84 4.64
CA GLY A 92 16.19 12.81 5.55
C GLY A 92 16.41 14.10 6.38
N HIS A 93 15.70 15.18 6.07
CA HIS A 93 15.77 16.47 6.80
C HIS A 93 14.35 16.99 7.09
N PRO A 94 13.58 16.30 7.96
CA PRO A 94 12.21 16.68 8.24
C PRO A 94 12.14 17.98 9.04
N TRP A 95 11.22 18.87 8.66
CA TRP A 95 10.86 19.98 9.52
C TRP A 95 9.96 19.50 10.66
N THR A 96 10.33 19.81 11.88
CA THR A 96 9.67 19.29 13.10
C THR A 96 8.69 20.27 13.75
N GLY A 97 8.38 21.37 13.07
CA GLY A 97 7.39 22.34 13.55
C GLY A 97 5.96 21.92 13.24
N LYS A 98 5.01 22.77 13.65
CA LYS A 98 3.57 22.56 13.42
C LYS A 98 3.01 23.65 12.53
N ILE A 99 2.27 23.26 11.49
CA ILE A 99 1.55 24.17 10.60
C ILE A 99 0.28 24.66 11.29
N THR A 100 0.03 25.97 11.22
CA THR A 100 -1.18 26.62 11.67
C THR A 100 -1.94 27.25 10.48
N ALA A 101 -3.09 27.89 10.75
CA ALA A 101 -3.92 28.49 9.70
C ALA A 101 -3.13 29.49 8.84
N GLY A 102 -3.32 29.44 7.53
CA GLY A 102 -2.68 30.32 6.57
C GLY A 102 -1.21 30.02 6.30
N GLN A 103 -0.67 28.90 6.78
CA GLN A 103 0.74 28.52 6.60
C GLN A 103 0.90 27.34 5.67
N ALA A 104 2.06 27.29 5.04
CA ALA A 104 2.48 26.18 4.19
C ALA A 104 3.97 25.85 4.46
N VAL A 105 4.32 24.58 4.31
CA VAL A 105 5.71 24.09 4.34
C VAL A 105 6.05 23.49 2.97
N ARG A 106 7.14 23.93 2.36
CA ARG A 106 7.64 23.30 1.13
C ARG A 106 8.03 21.87 1.44
N VAL A 107 7.55 20.92 0.62
CA VAL A 107 7.88 19.49 0.78
C VAL A 107 8.34 18.90 -0.54
N PHE A 108 9.24 17.93 -0.44
CA PHE A 108 9.70 17.13 -1.56
C PHE A 108 9.21 15.68 -1.41
N THR A 109 9.18 14.97 -2.51
CA THR A 109 8.83 13.54 -2.53
C THR A 109 9.66 12.76 -1.50
N GLY A 110 9.00 12.00 -0.65
CA GLY A 110 9.64 11.26 0.45
C GLY A 110 9.87 12.06 1.74
N ALA A 111 9.60 13.37 1.74
CA ALA A 111 9.67 14.19 2.95
C ALA A 111 8.54 13.82 3.93
N ALA A 112 8.86 13.80 5.23
CA ALA A 112 7.85 13.64 6.27
C ALA A 112 6.80 14.75 6.21
N ILE A 113 5.54 14.40 6.40
CA ILE A 113 4.44 15.37 6.49
C ILE A 113 4.53 16.10 7.82
N PRO A 114 4.63 17.45 7.83
CA PRO A 114 4.68 18.22 9.06
C PRO A 114 3.38 18.10 9.88
N ASP A 115 3.50 18.21 11.19
CA ASP A 115 2.36 18.26 12.08
C ASP A 115 1.38 19.38 11.68
N GLY A 116 0.08 19.07 11.71
CA GLY A 116 -0.98 20.01 11.35
C GLY A 116 -1.30 20.08 9.86
N ALA A 117 -0.48 19.48 8.97
CA ALA A 117 -0.81 19.31 7.57
C ALA A 117 -1.62 18.03 7.34
N ASP A 118 -2.57 18.11 6.44
CA ASP A 118 -3.41 16.98 6.01
C ASP A 118 -3.61 16.95 4.48
N THR A 119 -2.96 17.87 3.76
CA THR A 119 -3.13 18.06 2.31
C THR A 119 -1.80 18.45 1.68
N ILE A 120 -1.49 17.88 0.50
CA ILE A 120 -0.39 18.31 -0.35
C ILE A 120 -0.95 19.04 -1.55
N VAL A 121 -0.53 20.28 -1.74
CA VAL A 121 -0.70 21.04 -2.98
C VAL A 121 0.54 20.80 -3.82
N ILE A 122 0.39 20.28 -5.04
CA ILE A 122 1.53 20.06 -5.93
C ILE A 122 2.10 21.40 -6.40
N GLN A 123 3.40 21.44 -6.68
CA GLN A 123 4.09 22.68 -7.04
C GLN A 123 3.53 23.34 -8.30
N GLU A 124 2.98 22.55 -9.22
CA GLU A 124 2.37 23.00 -10.48
C GLU A 124 1.09 23.83 -10.26
N ASP A 125 0.46 23.67 -9.10
CA ASP A 125 -0.77 24.40 -8.71
C ASP A 125 -0.47 25.65 -7.88
N VAL A 126 0.79 26.00 -7.71
CA VAL A 126 1.24 27.20 -7.00
C VAL A 126 1.96 28.13 -7.96
N ASP A 127 1.72 29.45 -7.84
CA ASP A 127 2.45 30.42 -8.64
C ASP A 127 3.94 30.37 -8.27
N PRO A 128 4.84 30.49 -9.26
CA PRO A 128 6.28 30.51 -9.01
C PRO A 128 6.66 31.61 -8.03
N VAL A 129 7.40 31.24 -6.98
CA VAL A 129 7.89 32.16 -5.95
C VAL A 129 9.38 31.93 -5.69
N ALA A 130 10.02 32.90 -5.05
CA ALA A 130 11.41 32.74 -4.63
C ALA A 130 11.53 31.60 -3.60
N GLU A 131 12.63 30.86 -3.68
CA GLU A 131 12.95 29.75 -2.74
C GLU A 131 13.47 30.31 -1.41
N GLN A 132 12.57 30.94 -0.64
CA GLN A 132 12.88 31.48 0.68
C GLN A 132 11.68 31.29 1.62
N ASP A 133 11.95 31.28 2.92
CA ASP A 133 10.92 31.21 3.93
C ASP A 133 10.27 32.58 4.17
N ASN A 134 9.09 32.55 4.80
CA ASN A 134 8.26 33.73 5.07
C ASN A 134 7.84 34.50 3.81
N VAL A 135 7.68 33.79 2.69
CA VAL A 135 7.16 34.35 1.44
C VAL A 135 5.71 33.94 1.25
N GLU A 136 4.90 34.88 0.75
CA GLU A 136 3.52 34.58 0.35
C GLU A 136 3.53 33.75 -0.94
N ILE A 137 2.79 32.63 -0.94
CA ILE A 137 2.51 31.80 -2.10
C ILE A 137 1.07 31.92 -2.50
N THR A 138 0.77 31.84 -3.79
CA THR A 138 -0.59 31.83 -4.31
C THR A 138 -0.90 30.41 -4.81
N VAL A 139 -1.87 29.76 -4.20
CA VAL A 139 -2.39 28.45 -4.60
C VAL A 139 -3.55 28.67 -5.57
N ARG A 140 -3.46 28.05 -6.76
CA ARG A 140 -4.47 28.17 -7.84
C ARG A 140 -5.50 27.05 -7.81
N SER A 141 -5.10 25.87 -7.32
CA SER A 141 -5.97 24.71 -7.12
C SER A 141 -5.36 23.78 -6.07
N ALA A 142 -6.16 22.90 -5.51
CA ALA A 142 -5.69 21.82 -4.68
C ALA A 142 -6.60 20.61 -4.82
N GLU A 143 -6.04 19.46 -4.54
CA GLU A 143 -6.76 18.20 -4.46
C GLU A 143 -7.46 18.04 -3.12
N ILE A 144 -8.26 16.98 -3.02
CA ILE A 144 -8.94 16.63 -1.76
C ILE A 144 -7.92 16.28 -0.66
N ALA A 145 -8.31 16.52 0.58
CA ALA A 145 -7.49 16.18 1.75
C ALA A 145 -7.04 14.71 1.74
N GLY A 146 -5.79 14.47 2.13
CA GLY A 146 -5.16 13.16 2.14
C GLY A 146 -4.54 12.74 0.81
N ARG A 147 -4.83 13.39 -0.31
CA ARG A 147 -4.21 13.07 -1.59
C ARG A 147 -2.73 13.46 -1.59
N TYR A 148 -1.93 12.65 -2.26
CA TYR A 148 -0.48 12.74 -2.33
C TYR A 148 0.25 12.56 -0.97
N ILE A 149 -0.46 12.06 0.05
CA ILE A 149 0.15 11.62 1.30
C ILE A 149 0.21 10.09 1.30
N ARG A 150 1.41 9.55 1.44
CA ARG A 150 1.63 8.11 1.65
C ARG A 150 1.62 7.87 3.16
N PRO A 151 0.63 7.15 3.70
CA PRO A 151 0.57 6.88 5.14
C PRO A 151 1.72 5.96 5.59
N ALA A 152 2.00 5.97 6.88
CA ALA A 152 2.89 4.98 7.48
C ALA A 152 2.40 3.57 7.18
N GLY A 153 3.32 2.66 6.87
CA GLY A 153 3.00 1.26 6.60
C GLY A 153 2.27 1.00 5.27
N LEU A 154 2.32 1.94 4.32
CA LEU A 154 1.68 1.76 3.02
C LEU A 154 2.33 0.61 2.21
N ASP A 155 3.63 0.45 2.32
CA ASP A 155 4.40 -0.53 1.54
C ASP A 155 4.55 -1.85 2.29
N ILE A 156 4.73 -1.80 3.58
CA ILE A 156 4.85 -2.95 4.50
C ILE A 156 4.36 -2.56 5.90
#